data_eeae95c0ade09c3c92a079318c91a36d
#
_entry.id   eeae95c0ade09c3c92a079318c91a36d
#
_cell.length_a   1.000
_cell.length_b   1.000
_cell.length_c   1.000
_cell.angle_alpha   90.00
_cell.angle_beta   90.00
_cell.angle_gamma   90.00
#
_symmetry.space_group_name_H-M   'P 1'
#
loop_
_entity.id
_entity.type
_entity.pdbx_description
1 polymer ?
#
loop_
_entity_poly.entity_id
_entity_poly.type
_entity_poly.pdbx_seq_one_letter_code
_entity_poly.pdbx_strand_id
1 'polypeptide(L)'
;RLANALAHVGEGRIVQVSPGPIITSYEFEPAAGVKVSQVVNLGDDLALALKSASVRIVGPIPGRGTVAIEVPNAEAGMVYLREIFVSAEFAESKGRLPLALGKDVNGVPVVGDLTAMPHLLVAGATGSGKSVGLNAMICSILYKATPAVVRFLLIDPKRLELSVYEGIPHLLAPVVTDTKEASTRLRWIVGKMDERYKALQAKQVRNIEGYNKAVAAEERLPYWIVVVDELADLMMVSAGAV
;
A
#
# COMPACT_ATOMS: atom_id res chain seq x y z
N ARG A 1 20.71 -26.34 1.69
CA ARG A 1 19.47 -27.15 1.72
C ARG A 1 18.69 -26.96 0.42
N LEU A 2 18.40 -25.71 -0.01
CA LEU A 2 17.66 -25.42 -1.26
C LEU A 2 18.36 -26.03 -2.49
N ALA A 3 19.69 -25.89 -2.62
CA ALA A 3 20.44 -26.47 -3.73
C ALA A 3 20.30 -28.01 -3.78
N ASN A 4 20.28 -28.68 -2.63
CA ASN A 4 20.08 -30.13 -2.56
C ASN A 4 18.63 -30.52 -2.89
N ALA A 5 17.64 -29.73 -2.49
CA ALA A 5 16.24 -29.97 -2.83
C ALA A 5 15.99 -29.76 -4.35
N LEU A 6 16.63 -28.76 -4.93
CA LEU A 6 16.58 -28.49 -6.37
C LEU A 6 17.32 -29.53 -7.22
N ALA A 7 18.35 -30.20 -6.68
CA ALA A 7 19.06 -31.28 -7.40
C ALA A 7 18.16 -32.47 -7.75
N HIS A 8 17.04 -32.66 -7.06
CA HIS A 8 16.04 -33.70 -7.39
C HIS A 8 15.07 -33.30 -8.49
N VAL A 9 15.10 -32.04 -8.95
CA VAL A 9 14.09 -31.43 -9.83
C VAL A 9 14.55 -31.28 -11.26
N GLY A 10 15.84 -31.32 -11.47
CA GLY A 10 16.50 -31.11 -12.74
C GLY A 10 17.80 -30.32 -12.53
N GLU A 11 18.71 -30.46 -13.47
CA GLU A 11 19.95 -29.73 -13.44
C GLU A 11 19.69 -28.22 -13.60
N GLY A 12 20.39 -27.40 -12.82
CA GLY A 12 20.31 -25.93 -12.84
C GLY A 12 21.20 -25.33 -11.76
N ARG A 13 21.26 -24.03 -11.70
CA ARG A 13 22.11 -23.35 -10.70
C ARG A 13 21.40 -22.11 -10.09
N ILE A 14 21.71 -21.83 -8.84
CA ILE A 14 21.34 -20.56 -8.20
C ILE A 14 22.36 -19.51 -8.68
N VAL A 15 21.88 -18.49 -9.36
CA VAL A 15 22.71 -17.40 -9.92
C VAL A 15 22.77 -16.19 -9.01
N GLN A 16 21.72 -15.97 -8.19
CA GLN A 16 21.65 -14.87 -7.25
C GLN A 16 20.86 -15.26 -6.01
N VAL A 17 21.23 -14.69 -4.87
CA VAL A 17 20.50 -14.79 -3.59
C VAL A 17 20.26 -13.38 -3.09
N SER A 18 19.01 -13.02 -2.90
CA SER A 18 18.59 -11.69 -2.42
C SER A 18 17.83 -11.86 -1.10
N PRO A 19 18.49 -11.68 0.05
CA PRO A 19 17.83 -11.75 1.34
C PRO A 19 17.00 -10.50 1.57
N GLY A 20 15.68 -10.68 1.76
CA GLY A 20 14.75 -9.64 2.17
C GLY A 20 14.35 -9.77 3.64
N PRO A 21 13.54 -8.84 4.17
CA PRO A 21 13.17 -8.85 5.58
C PRO A 21 12.24 -10.02 5.95
N ILE A 22 11.37 -10.46 5.05
CA ILE A 22 10.38 -11.51 5.30
C ILE A 22 10.71 -12.79 4.55
N ILE A 23 11.19 -12.64 3.31
CA ILE A 23 11.54 -13.76 2.44
C ILE A 23 12.95 -13.58 1.91
N THR A 24 13.58 -14.71 1.54
CA THR A 24 14.80 -14.70 0.74
C THR A 24 14.44 -15.19 -0.66
N SER A 25 14.79 -14.41 -1.67
CA SER A 25 14.61 -14.74 -3.08
C SER A 25 15.87 -15.37 -3.64
N TYR A 26 15.72 -16.54 -4.24
CA TYR A 26 16.77 -17.27 -4.93
C TYR A 26 16.47 -17.24 -6.43
N GLU A 27 17.34 -16.63 -7.21
CA GLU A 27 17.24 -16.67 -8.66
C GLU A 27 17.86 -17.95 -9.18
N PHE A 28 17.05 -18.82 -9.79
CA PHE A 28 17.45 -20.11 -10.31
C PHE A 28 17.42 -20.13 -11.82
N GLU A 29 18.54 -20.55 -12.42
CA GLU A 29 18.69 -20.77 -13.85
C GLU A 29 18.53 -22.27 -14.14
N PRO A 30 17.41 -22.73 -14.75
CA PRO A 30 17.24 -24.11 -15.14
C PRO A 30 18.25 -24.51 -16.22
N ALA A 31 18.70 -25.75 -16.20
CA ALA A 31 19.54 -26.28 -17.27
C ALA A 31 18.80 -26.36 -18.61
N ALA A 32 19.55 -26.43 -19.69
CA ALA A 32 18.99 -26.58 -21.03
C ALA A 32 18.06 -27.80 -21.14
N GLY A 33 16.83 -27.59 -21.60
CA GLY A 33 15.83 -28.65 -21.75
C GLY A 33 14.86 -28.79 -20.55
N VAL A 34 15.13 -28.16 -19.40
CA VAL A 34 14.21 -28.13 -18.25
C VAL A 34 13.10 -27.10 -18.51
N LYS A 35 11.84 -27.53 -18.47
CA LYS A 35 10.70 -26.64 -18.66
C LYS A 35 10.43 -25.83 -17.38
N VAL A 36 10.20 -24.54 -17.51
CA VAL A 36 9.86 -23.66 -16.39
C VAL A 36 8.66 -24.18 -15.59
N SER A 37 7.65 -24.75 -16.27
CA SER A 37 6.48 -25.35 -15.61
C SER A 37 6.85 -26.53 -14.69
N GLN A 38 7.89 -27.28 -14.99
CA GLN A 38 8.37 -28.35 -14.11
C GLN A 38 8.92 -27.76 -12.79
N VAL A 39 9.66 -26.65 -12.89
CA VAL A 39 10.19 -25.96 -11.71
C VAL A 39 9.04 -25.36 -10.89
N VAL A 40 8.09 -24.68 -11.54
CA VAL A 40 6.94 -24.03 -10.88
C VAL A 40 6.08 -25.01 -10.09
N ASN A 41 5.89 -26.22 -10.62
CA ASN A 41 5.05 -27.25 -9.97
C ASN A 41 5.67 -27.87 -8.72
N LEU A 42 6.90 -27.53 -8.38
CA LEU A 42 7.62 -28.09 -7.22
C LEU A 42 7.50 -27.22 -5.98
N GLY A 43 6.70 -26.19 -6.00
CA GLY A 43 6.53 -25.31 -4.85
C GLY A 43 6.27 -26.07 -3.55
N ASP A 44 5.35 -27.03 -3.57
CA ASP A 44 4.96 -27.82 -2.40
C ASP A 44 6.08 -28.79 -1.96
N ASP A 45 6.75 -29.43 -2.91
CA ASP A 45 7.87 -30.33 -2.62
C ASP A 45 9.04 -29.59 -2.02
N LEU A 46 9.33 -28.37 -2.53
CA LEU A 46 10.36 -27.49 -1.97
C LEU A 46 9.98 -26.98 -0.58
N ALA A 47 8.71 -26.64 -0.36
CA ALA A 47 8.22 -26.22 0.96
C ALA A 47 8.42 -27.34 1.99
N LEU A 48 8.10 -28.58 1.63
CA LEU A 48 8.31 -29.75 2.47
C LEU A 48 9.80 -29.99 2.76
N ALA A 49 10.64 -29.96 1.72
CA ALA A 49 12.09 -30.22 1.84
C ALA A 49 12.80 -29.15 2.69
N LEU A 50 12.33 -27.89 2.59
CA LEU A 50 12.87 -26.75 3.33
C LEU A 50 12.25 -26.59 4.73
N LYS A 51 11.20 -27.37 5.04
CA LYS A 51 10.38 -27.23 6.26
C LYS A 51 9.81 -25.82 6.39
N SER A 52 9.40 -25.24 5.27
CA SER A 52 8.78 -23.92 5.17
C SER A 52 7.27 -24.06 5.06
N ALA A 53 6.52 -23.07 5.55
CA ALA A 53 5.06 -23.06 5.44
C ALA A 53 4.59 -22.98 3.98
N SER A 54 5.35 -22.33 3.11
CA SER A 54 5.11 -22.23 1.68
C SER A 54 6.39 -21.85 0.95
N VAL A 55 6.47 -22.16 -0.33
CA VAL A 55 7.50 -21.65 -1.24
C VAL A 55 6.77 -21.14 -2.49
N ARG A 56 7.06 -19.92 -2.89
CA ARG A 56 6.49 -19.33 -4.10
C ARG A 56 7.53 -19.33 -5.21
N ILE A 57 7.14 -19.77 -6.39
CA ILE A 57 8.00 -19.74 -7.56
C ILE A 57 7.39 -18.78 -8.58
N VAL A 58 8.16 -17.76 -8.95
CA VAL A 58 7.76 -16.70 -9.87
C VAL A 58 8.65 -16.74 -11.10
N GLY A 59 8.06 -16.83 -12.25
CA GLY A 59 8.85 -16.79 -13.47
C GLY A 59 8.11 -17.20 -14.71
N PRO A 60 8.76 -17.04 -15.86
CA PRO A 60 10.15 -16.58 -16.03
C PRO A 60 10.35 -15.10 -15.72
N ILE A 61 11.55 -14.72 -15.25
CA ILE A 61 11.91 -13.31 -15.04
C ILE A 61 12.15 -12.67 -16.40
N PRO A 62 11.45 -11.57 -16.74
CA PRO A 62 11.62 -10.91 -18.03
C PRO A 62 13.07 -10.50 -18.30
N GLY A 63 13.57 -10.89 -19.49
CA GLY A 63 14.95 -10.56 -19.93
C GLY A 63 16.05 -11.42 -19.29
N ARG A 64 15.70 -12.39 -18.41
CA ARG A 64 16.64 -13.33 -17.79
C ARG A 64 16.11 -14.75 -17.94
N GLY A 65 16.82 -15.70 -18.37
CA GLY A 65 16.39 -17.10 -18.48
C GLY A 65 16.20 -17.82 -17.14
N THR A 66 15.72 -17.14 -16.12
CA THR A 66 15.71 -17.57 -14.71
C THR A 66 14.30 -17.51 -14.10
N VAL A 67 14.12 -18.19 -12.98
CA VAL A 67 12.91 -18.11 -12.13
C VAL A 67 13.33 -17.69 -10.72
N ALA A 68 12.47 -16.92 -10.03
CA ALA A 68 12.67 -16.59 -8.62
C ALA A 68 11.99 -17.63 -7.73
N ILE A 69 12.71 -18.17 -6.78
CA ILE A 69 12.21 -19.05 -5.73
C ILE A 69 12.23 -18.28 -4.42
N GLU A 70 11.05 -17.91 -3.95
CA GLU A 70 10.85 -17.11 -2.76
C GLU A 70 10.57 -18.02 -1.56
N VAL A 71 11.49 -18.00 -0.60
CA VAL A 71 11.43 -18.83 0.61
C VAL A 71 11.25 -17.94 1.82
N PRO A 72 10.20 -18.11 2.64
CA PRO A 72 10.05 -17.40 3.90
C PRO A 72 11.25 -17.58 4.81
N ASN A 73 11.69 -16.49 5.42
CA ASN A 73 12.76 -16.53 6.42
C ASN A 73 12.28 -17.28 7.67
N ALA A 74 13.17 -18.00 8.34
CA ALA A 74 12.85 -18.68 9.60
C ALA A 74 12.41 -17.66 10.68
N GLU A 75 13.02 -16.48 10.66
CA GLU A 75 12.65 -15.34 11.48
C GLU A 75 12.41 -14.15 10.55
N ALA A 76 11.18 -13.61 10.60
CA ALA A 76 10.83 -12.42 9.82
C ALA A 76 11.45 -11.18 10.47
N GLY A 77 12.18 -10.42 9.68
CA GLY A 77 12.71 -9.12 10.10
C GLY A 77 11.60 -8.08 10.24
N MET A 78 11.64 -7.28 11.31
CA MET A 78 10.73 -6.16 11.47
C MET A 78 11.08 -5.05 10.47
N VAL A 79 10.08 -4.57 9.72
CA VAL A 79 10.22 -3.39 8.85
C VAL A 79 9.66 -2.19 9.59
N TYR A 80 10.53 -1.27 9.98
CA TYR A 80 10.12 -0.07 10.69
C TYR A 80 9.74 1.04 9.73
N LEU A 81 8.62 1.72 10.00
CA LEU A 81 8.16 2.86 9.20
C LEU A 81 9.23 3.97 9.09
N ARG A 82 10.01 4.18 10.16
CA ARG A 82 11.13 5.11 10.17
C ARG A 82 12.16 4.83 9.06
N GLU A 83 12.43 3.56 8.77
CA GLU A 83 13.40 3.21 7.72
C GLU A 83 12.93 3.69 6.34
N ILE A 84 11.61 3.63 6.11
CA ILE A 84 11.03 4.13 4.85
C ILE A 84 11.09 5.67 4.83
N PHE A 85 10.75 6.34 5.94
CA PHE A 85 10.74 7.80 6.01
C PHE A 85 12.10 8.44 5.77
N VAL A 86 13.20 7.78 6.19
CA VAL A 86 14.57 8.28 5.99
C VAL A 86 15.19 7.81 4.67
N SER A 87 14.52 6.96 3.91
CA SER A 87 15.00 6.48 2.61
C SER A 87 14.97 7.59 1.55
N ALA A 88 15.85 7.47 0.56
CA ALA A 88 15.88 8.39 -0.58
C ALA A 88 14.55 8.35 -1.35
N GLU A 89 13.97 7.15 -1.53
CA GLU A 89 12.71 6.93 -2.24
C GLU A 89 11.56 7.76 -1.63
N PHE A 90 11.48 7.84 -0.30
CA PHE A 90 10.47 8.64 0.38
C PHE A 90 10.85 10.13 0.45
N ALA A 91 12.11 10.43 0.76
CA ALA A 91 12.60 11.81 0.88
C ALA A 91 12.46 12.59 -0.43
N GLU A 92 12.84 11.98 -1.55
CA GLU A 92 12.84 12.57 -2.89
C GLU A 92 11.53 12.37 -3.65
N SER A 93 10.56 11.68 -3.04
CA SER A 93 9.24 11.49 -3.66
C SER A 93 8.61 12.82 -4.02
N LYS A 94 8.30 13.00 -5.32
CA LYS A 94 7.64 14.19 -5.87
C LYS A 94 6.12 14.13 -5.75
N GLY A 95 5.59 13.00 -5.27
CA GLY A 95 4.17 12.80 -5.02
C GLY A 95 3.62 13.81 -4.02
N ARG A 96 2.39 14.26 -4.23
CA ARG A 96 1.73 15.18 -3.31
C ARG A 96 1.24 14.50 -2.05
N LEU A 97 0.88 13.22 -2.17
CA LEU A 97 0.38 12.38 -1.08
C LEU A 97 1.17 11.05 -1.04
N PRO A 98 2.48 11.11 -0.66
CA PRO A 98 3.32 9.93 -0.66
C PRO A 98 2.89 8.95 0.43
N LEU A 99 2.88 7.67 0.08
CA LEU A 99 2.54 6.56 0.95
C LEU A 99 3.77 5.66 1.14
N ALA A 100 4.24 5.52 2.37
CA ALA A 100 5.24 4.53 2.73
C ALA A 100 4.57 3.14 2.81
N LEU A 101 4.74 2.33 1.78
CA LEU A 101 4.08 1.02 1.68
C LEU A 101 4.88 -0.11 2.33
N GLY A 102 6.17 0.10 2.57
CA GLY A 102 7.05 -0.89 3.18
C GLY A 102 8.30 -1.15 2.36
N LYS A 103 8.77 -2.38 2.35
CA LYS A 103 9.90 -2.85 1.54
C LYS A 103 9.45 -3.98 0.60
N ASP A 104 10.05 -4.04 -0.57
CA ASP A 104 9.85 -5.15 -1.49
C ASP A 104 10.58 -6.42 -1.00
N VAL A 105 10.49 -7.48 -1.79
CA VAL A 105 11.13 -8.78 -1.49
C VAL A 105 12.66 -8.70 -1.41
N ASN A 106 13.27 -7.67 -1.98
CA ASN A 106 14.70 -7.43 -1.94
C ASN A 106 15.12 -6.47 -0.81
N GLY A 107 14.15 -5.99 -0.01
CA GLY A 107 14.39 -5.03 1.06
C GLY A 107 14.45 -3.57 0.61
N VAL A 108 14.11 -3.27 -0.64
CA VAL A 108 14.10 -1.91 -1.19
C VAL A 108 12.81 -1.20 -0.74
N PRO A 109 12.89 0.06 -0.23
CA PRO A 109 11.71 0.84 0.14
C PRO A 109 10.75 1.04 -1.03
N VAL A 110 9.45 0.86 -0.77
CA VAL A 110 8.37 1.05 -1.75
C VAL A 110 7.52 2.23 -1.31
N VAL A 111 7.45 3.24 -2.16
CA VAL A 111 6.68 4.47 -1.95
C VAL A 111 5.67 4.64 -3.08
N GLY A 112 4.40 4.79 -2.71
CA GLY A 112 3.32 5.11 -3.64
C GLY A 112 2.95 6.58 -3.58
N ASP A 113 2.06 7.02 -4.47
CA ASP A 113 1.41 8.33 -4.40
C ASP A 113 -0.10 8.16 -4.53
N LEU A 114 -0.84 8.57 -3.49
CA LEU A 114 -2.30 8.43 -3.48
C LEU A 114 -2.96 9.28 -4.57
N THR A 115 -2.34 10.39 -4.99
CA THR A 115 -2.90 11.21 -6.07
C THR A 115 -2.92 10.51 -7.42
N ALA A 116 -2.02 9.55 -7.61
CA ALA A 116 -1.95 8.75 -8.85
C ALA A 116 -2.95 7.57 -8.86
N MET A 117 -3.49 7.17 -7.68
CA MET A 117 -4.39 6.00 -7.58
C MET A 117 -5.84 6.30 -7.95
N PRO A 118 -6.55 7.37 -7.66
CA PRO A 118 -6.72 8.22 -6.47
C PRO A 118 -7.55 7.56 -5.36
N HIS A 119 -8.08 6.36 -5.58
CA HIS A 119 -8.82 5.55 -4.62
C HIS A 119 -8.05 4.28 -4.34
N LEU A 120 -8.00 3.86 -3.09
CA LEU A 120 -7.27 2.69 -2.64
C LEU A 120 -8.17 1.82 -1.77
N LEU A 121 -8.36 0.57 -2.17
CA LEU A 121 -9.00 -0.45 -1.35
C LEU A 121 -7.91 -1.29 -0.66
N VAL A 122 -7.96 -1.33 0.67
CA VAL A 122 -7.05 -2.13 1.50
C VAL A 122 -7.84 -3.29 2.09
N ALA A 123 -7.44 -4.51 1.78
CA ALA A 123 -8.07 -5.72 2.29
C ALA A 123 -7.04 -6.67 2.91
N GLY A 124 -7.46 -7.46 3.90
CA GLY A 124 -6.62 -8.44 4.54
C GLY A 124 -7.37 -9.23 5.60
N ALA A 125 -6.94 -10.47 5.86
CA ALA A 125 -7.47 -11.28 6.96
C ALA A 125 -7.07 -10.66 8.31
N THR A 126 -7.78 -11.05 9.38
CA THR A 126 -7.40 -10.63 10.74
C THR A 126 -5.94 -11.00 11.03
N GLY A 127 -5.18 -10.04 11.54
CA GLY A 127 -3.75 -10.19 11.80
C GLY A 127 -2.83 -10.01 10.58
N SER A 128 -3.36 -9.71 9.38
CA SER A 128 -2.55 -9.47 8.17
C SER A 128 -1.79 -8.14 8.17
N GLY A 129 -2.07 -7.24 9.13
CA GLY A 129 -1.47 -5.92 9.21
C GLY A 129 -2.27 -4.81 8.53
N LYS A 130 -3.56 -5.01 8.18
CA LYS A 130 -4.43 -3.97 7.57
C LYS A 130 -4.36 -2.65 8.35
N SER A 131 -4.61 -2.69 9.66
CA SER A 131 -4.59 -1.51 10.53
C SER A 131 -3.21 -0.85 10.61
N VAL A 132 -2.16 -1.65 10.70
CA VAL A 132 -0.78 -1.14 10.70
C VAL A 132 -0.46 -0.45 9.36
N GLY A 133 -0.85 -1.07 8.24
CA GLY A 133 -0.70 -0.49 6.91
C GLY A 133 -1.47 0.82 6.74
N LEU A 134 -2.73 0.87 7.20
CA LEU A 134 -3.56 2.07 7.16
C LEU A 134 -2.94 3.21 7.98
N ASN A 135 -2.50 2.91 9.20
CA ASN A 135 -1.81 3.87 10.05
C ASN A 135 -0.49 4.34 9.42
N ALA A 136 0.28 3.45 8.81
CA ALA A 136 1.51 3.82 8.10
C ALA A 136 1.23 4.80 6.94
N MET A 137 0.16 4.60 6.18
CA MET A 137 -0.26 5.49 5.08
C MET A 137 -0.69 6.86 5.61
N ILE A 138 -1.51 6.92 6.66
CA ILE A 138 -1.92 8.19 7.29
C ILE A 138 -0.69 8.94 7.81
N CYS A 139 0.17 8.26 8.58
CA CYS A 139 1.41 8.85 9.09
C CYS A 139 2.34 9.35 7.98
N SER A 140 2.41 8.65 6.84
CA SER A 140 3.20 9.07 5.68
C SER A 140 2.78 10.44 5.16
N ILE A 141 1.47 10.64 5.05
CA ILE A 141 0.90 11.91 4.58
C ILE A 141 1.11 13.01 5.63
N LEU A 142 0.82 12.72 6.90
CA LEU A 142 1.02 13.66 8.00
C LEU A 142 2.48 14.11 8.15
N TYR A 143 3.42 13.23 7.82
CA TYR A 143 4.86 13.52 7.87
C TYR A 143 5.29 14.55 6.79
N LYS A 144 4.61 14.57 5.64
CA LYS A 144 4.98 15.40 4.48
C LYS A 144 4.07 16.62 4.26
N ALA A 145 2.85 16.60 4.76
CA ALA A 145 1.83 17.59 4.39
C ALA A 145 1.26 18.32 5.60
N THR A 146 1.15 19.64 5.51
CA THR A 146 0.48 20.47 6.50
C THR A 146 -1.04 20.48 6.30
N PRO A 147 -1.85 20.96 7.28
CA PRO A 147 -3.30 21.11 7.13
C PRO A 147 -3.75 22.01 5.98
N ALA A 148 -2.88 22.90 5.50
CA ALA A 148 -3.14 23.72 4.32
C ALA A 148 -3.06 22.93 3.01
N VAL A 149 -2.36 21.78 3.01
CA VAL A 149 -2.19 20.92 1.84
C VAL A 149 -3.15 19.75 1.85
N VAL A 150 -3.42 19.18 3.05
CA VAL A 150 -4.22 17.96 3.21
C VAL A 150 -5.19 18.10 4.38
N ARG A 151 -6.39 17.58 4.20
CA ARG A 151 -7.40 17.41 5.25
C ARG A 151 -7.96 16.01 5.23
N PHE A 152 -8.32 15.49 6.39
CA PHE A 152 -8.88 14.15 6.56
C PHE A 152 -10.32 14.19 7.08
N LEU A 153 -11.15 13.29 6.54
CA LEU A 153 -12.35 12.79 7.18
C LEU A 153 -12.09 11.34 7.55
N LEU A 154 -12.06 11.03 8.84
CA LEU A 154 -11.80 9.71 9.36
C LEU A 154 -13.11 9.09 9.85
N ILE A 155 -13.41 7.86 9.42
CA ILE A 155 -14.62 7.11 9.76
C ILE A 155 -14.19 5.77 10.37
N ASP A 156 -14.48 5.60 11.67
CA ASP A 156 -14.12 4.42 12.46
C ASP A 156 -15.32 3.98 13.32
N PRO A 157 -16.25 3.19 12.77
CA PRO A 157 -17.45 2.74 13.50
C PRO A 157 -17.11 1.90 14.73
N LYS A 158 -15.96 1.23 14.74
CA LYS A 158 -15.52 0.37 15.85
C LYS A 158 -14.74 1.11 16.93
N ARG A 159 -14.29 2.34 16.67
CA ARG A 159 -13.49 3.18 17.61
C ARG A 159 -12.17 2.54 18.03
N LEU A 160 -11.55 1.74 17.18
CA LEU A 160 -10.36 0.96 17.52
C LEU A 160 -9.08 1.49 16.87
N GLU A 161 -9.19 1.97 15.63
CA GLU A 161 -8.02 2.18 14.78
C GLU A 161 -7.68 3.66 14.56
N LEU A 162 -8.69 4.52 14.35
CA LEU A 162 -8.49 5.91 13.95
C LEU A 162 -8.70 6.93 15.08
N SER A 163 -9.19 6.52 16.23
CA SER A 163 -9.43 7.41 17.39
C SER A 163 -8.14 8.07 17.91
N VAL A 164 -6.98 7.48 17.64
CA VAL A 164 -5.67 8.04 17.99
C VAL A 164 -5.35 9.36 17.26
N TYR A 165 -6.07 9.64 16.16
CA TYR A 165 -5.93 10.89 15.39
C TYR A 165 -6.89 11.99 15.84
N GLU A 166 -7.70 11.77 16.89
CA GLU A 166 -8.62 12.80 17.38
C GLU A 166 -7.86 14.08 17.77
N GLY A 167 -8.39 15.21 17.33
CA GLY A 167 -7.81 16.53 17.64
C GLY A 167 -6.64 16.99 16.79
N ILE A 168 -6.15 16.18 15.83
CA ILE A 168 -5.11 16.68 14.91
C ILE A 168 -5.65 17.81 14.02
N PRO A 169 -4.83 18.83 13.68
CA PRO A 169 -5.28 19.99 12.91
C PRO A 169 -5.68 19.67 11.47
N HIS A 170 -5.39 18.48 10.98
CA HIS A 170 -5.73 18.02 9.64
C HIS A 170 -7.19 17.55 9.52
N LEU A 171 -7.92 17.34 10.61
CA LEU A 171 -9.29 16.84 10.54
C LEU A 171 -10.25 17.90 9.99
N LEU A 172 -11.19 17.45 9.14
CA LEU A 172 -12.35 18.23 8.67
C LEU A 172 -13.48 18.25 9.71
N ALA A 173 -13.57 17.20 10.52
CA ALA A 173 -14.50 17.01 11.60
C ALA A 173 -13.88 16.01 12.61
N PRO A 174 -14.38 15.92 13.85
CA PRO A 174 -14.04 14.82 14.77
C PRO A 174 -14.15 13.46 14.10
N VAL A 175 -13.41 12.47 14.58
CA VAL A 175 -13.46 11.11 14.04
C VAL A 175 -14.90 10.59 14.12
N VAL A 176 -15.46 10.22 12.98
CA VAL A 176 -16.86 9.79 12.88
C VAL A 176 -16.97 8.34 13.33
N THR A 177 -17.74 8.10 14.38
CA THR A 177 -17.89 6.76 14.98
C THR A 177 -19.32 6.21 14.86
N ASP A 178 -20.27 7.02 14.43
CA ASP A 178 -21.65 6.63 14.16
C ASP A 178 -21.89 6.44 12.66
N THR A 179 -22.51 5.31 12.29
CA THR A 179 -22.72 4.97 10.86
C THR A 179 -23.73 5.88 10.15
N LYS A 180 -24.72 6.43 10.88
CA LYS A 180 -25.68 7.39 10.31
C LYS A 180 -25.01 8.74 10.08
N GLU A 181 -24.19 9.17 11.03
CA GLU A 181 -23.36 10.36 10.86
C GLU A 181 -22.39 10.18 9.69
N ALA A 182 -21.74 9.01 9.55
CA ALA A 182 -20.86 8.70 8.44
C ALA A 182 -21.56 8.92 7.08
N SER A 183 -22.77 8.40 6.90
CA SER A 183 -23.58 8.62 5.68
C SER A 183 -23.88 10.09 5.42
N THR A 184 -24.13 10.87 6.47
CA THR A 184 -24.38 12.30 6.36
C THR A 184 -23.12 13.04 5.96
N ARG A 185 -21.97 12.69 6.55
CA ARG A 185 -20.66 13.26 6.21
C ARG A 185 -20.22 12.92 4.78
N LEU A 186 -20.46 11.69 4.32
CA LEU A 186 -20.14 11.30 2.94
C LEU A 186 -20.98 12.10 1.94
N ARG A 187 -22.29 12.29 2.17
CA ARG A 187 -23.12 13.18 1.32
C ARG A 187 -22.62 14.62 1.32
N TRP A 188 -22.18 15.12 2.45
CA TRP A 188 -21.56 16.44 2.53
C TRP A 188 -20.27 16.53 1.70
N ILE A 189 -19.42 15.50 1.73
CA ILE A 189 -18.21 15.43 0.89
C ILE A 189 -18.58 15.48 -0.60
N VAL A 190 -19.61 14.72 -1.03
CA VAL A 190 -20.07 14.75 -2.42
C VAL A 190 -20.52 16.15 -2.83
N GLY A 191 -21.30 16.84 -1.98
CA GLY A 191 -21.68 18.23 -2.24
C GLY A 191 -20.47 19.17 -2.35
N LYS A 192 -19.47 18.98 -1.50
CA LYS A 192 -18.22 19.75 -1.57
C LYS A 192 -17.37 19.42 -2.81
N MET A 193 -17.42 18.20 -3.28
CA MET A 193 -16.79 17.80 -4.55
C MET A 193 -17.43 18.56 -5.71
N ASP A 194 -18.77 18.68 -5.77
CA ASP A 194 -19.48 19.42 -6.80
C ASP A 194 -19.15 20.93 -6.77
N GLU A 195 -19.03 21.52 -5.57
CA GLU A 195 -18.58 22.90 -5.41
C GLU A 195 -17.17 23.09 -6.00
N ARG A 196 -16.26 22.14 -5.74
CA ARG A 196 -14.89 22.16 -6.28
C ARG A 196 -14.87 22.00 -7.79
N TYR A 197 -15.70 21.14 -8.38
CA TYR A 197 -15.81 21.02 -9.84
C TYR A 197 -16.24 22.35 -10.47
N LYS A 198 -17.21 23.06 -9.88
CA LYS A 198 -17.62 24.39 -10.34
C LYS A 198 -16.49 25.41 -10.25
N ALA A 199 -15.69 25.37 -9.16
CA ALA A 199 -14.55 26.27 -8.99
C ALA A 199 -13.44 25.98 -10.03
N LEU A 200 -13.14 24.71 -10.31
CA LEU A 200 -12.20 24.30 -11.35
C LEU A 200 -12.68 24.75 -12.74
N GLN A 201 -13.96 24.55 -13.03
CA GLN A 201 -14.58 24.97 -14.30
C GLN A 201 -14.51 26.48 -14.48
N ALA A 202 -14.78 27.27 -13.45
CA ALA A 202 -14.72 28.74 -13.49
C ALA A 202 -13.27 29.23 -13.81
N LYS A 203 -12.25 28.50 -13.42
CA LYS A 203 -10.84 28.79 -13.74
C LYS A 203 -10.35 28.08 -15.01
N GLN A 204 -11.20 27.32 -15.69
CA GLN A 204 -10.89 26.55 -16.91
C GLN A 204 -9.71 25.56 -16.72
N VAL A 205 -9.61 24.94 -15.53
CA VAL A 205 -8.59 23.96 -15.18
C VAL A 205 -9.21 22.59 -14.97
N ARG A 206 -8.39 21.51 -15.10
CA ARG A 206 -8.86 20.13 -15.08
C ARG A 206 -8.68 19.43 -13.74
N ASN A 207 -7.83 19.97 -12.87
CA ASN A 207 -7.45 19.34 -11.61
C ASN A 207 -7.09 20.38 -10.55
N ILE A 208 -6.94 19.91 -9.31
CA ILE A 208 -6.63 20.74 -8.15
C ILE A 208 -5.25 21.43 -8.27
N GLU A 209 -4.27 20.79 -8.90
CA GLU A 209 -2.95 21.38 -9.11
C GLU A 209 -3.01 22.58 -10.05
N GLY A 210 -3.79 22.45 -11.14
CA GLY A 210 -4.04 23.54 -12.07
C GLY A 210 -4.76 24.71 -11.39
N TYR A 211 -5.77 24.39 -10.57
CA TYR A 211 -6.50 25.40 -9.78
C TYR A 211 -5.56 26.13 -8.81
N ASN A 212 -4.78 25.38 -8.01
CA ASN A 212 -3.88 25.94 -7.01
C ASN A 212 -2.72 26.76 -7.60
N LYS A 213 -2.41 26.57 -8.88
CA LYS A 213 -1.47 27.43 -9.63
C LYS A 213 -2.12 28.71 -10.15
N ALA A 214 -3.44 28.68 -10.40
CA ALA A 214 -4.18 29.78 -10.99
C ALA A 214 -4.76 30.77 -9.98
N VAL A 215 -4.66 30.47 -8.68
CA VAL A 215 -5.22 31.28 -7.58
C VAL A 215 -4.15 31.73 -6.59
N ALA A 216 -4.48 32.75 -5.80
CA ALA A 216 -3.63 33.21 -4.70
C ALA A 216 -3.48 32.11 -3.61
N ALA A 217 -2.46 32.23 -2.76
CA ALA A 217 -2.16 31.21 -1.76
C ALA A 217 -3.33 30.96 -0.79
N GLU A 218 -4.08 31.99 -0.47
CA GLU A 218 -5.22 31.98 0.46
C GLU A 218 -6.46 31.27 -0.14
N GLU A 219 -6.54 31.21 -1.47
CA GLU A 219 -7.65 30.57 -2.20
C GLU A 219 -7.35 29.10 -2.55
N ARG A 220 -6.16 28.61 -2.25
CA ARG A 220 -5.75 27.24 -2.60
C ARG A 220 -6.59 26.21 -1.87
N LEU A 221 -6.94 25.17 -2.60
CA LEU A 221 -7.72 24.05 -2.08
C LEU A 221 -6.77 22.95 -1.56
N PRO A 222 -6.96 22.47 -0.32
CA PRO A 222 -6.27 21.28 0.16
C PRO A 222 -6.85 20.02 -0.50
N TYR A 223 -6.05 18.98 -0.58
CA TYR A 223 -6.56 17.62 -0.86
C TYR A 223 -7.44 17.18 0.33
N TRP A 224 -8.53 16.50 0.03
CA TRP A 224 -9.38 15.89 1.04
C TRP A 224 -9.29 14.37 0.90
N ILE A 225 -8.94 13.71 1.98
CA ILE A 225 -8.82 12.26 2.06
C ILE A 225 -9.89 11.75 3.00
N VAL A 226 -10.72 10.86 2.49
CA VAL A 226 -11.69 10.12 3.31
C VAL A 226 -11.09 8.76 3.60
N VAL A 227 -10.97 8.42 4.88
CA VAL A 227 -10.48 7.12 5.33
C VAL A 227 -11.61 6.41 6.04
N VAL A 228 -11.91 5.20 5.59
CA VAL A 228 -12.91 4.31 6.19
C VAL A 228 -12.19 3.06 6.66
N ASP A 229 -12.18 2.79 7.96
CA ASP A 229 -11.51 1.62 8.52
C ASP A 229 -12.18 0.32 8.08
N GLU A 230 -13.51 0.25 8.19
CA GLU A 230 -14.27 -0.94 7.80
C GLU A 230 -15.45 -0.56 6.89
N LEU A 231 -15.24 -0.73 5.58
CA LEU A 231 -16.25 -0.40 4.57
C LEU A 231 -17.51 -1.28 4.70
N ALA A 232 -17.34 -2.56 5.07
CA ALA A 232 -18.45 -3.49 5.20
C ALA A 232 -19.50 -3.00 6.23
N ASP A 233 -19.05 -2.41 7.34
CA ASP A 233 -19.96 -1.91 8.38
C ASP A 233 -20.82 -0.73 7.86
N LEU A 234 -20.28 0.12 7.00
CA LEU A 234 -21.05 1.19 6.36
C LEU A 234 -22.04 0.64 5.33
N MET A 235 -21.62 -0.33 4.53
CA MET A 235 -22.49 -0.92 3.50
C MET A 235 -23.68 -1.67 4.10
N MET A 236 -23.51 -2.32 5.26
CA MET A 236 -24.60 -3.04 5.94
C MET A 236 -25.68 -2.09 6.48
N VAL A 237 -25.32 -0.86 6.87
CA VAL A 237 -26.25 0.10 7.50
C VAL A 237 -26.78 1.13 6.51
N SER A 238 -26.07 1.40 5.44
CA SER A 238 -26.33 2.54 4.54
C SER A 238 -26.11 2.20 3.06
N ALA A 239 -26.56 1.04 2.60
CA ALA A 239 -26.37 0.54 1.24
C ALA A 239 -26.76 1.52 0.10
N GLY A 240 -27.51 2.57 0.37
CA GLY A 240 -27.88 3.59 -0.60
C GLY A 240 -27.11 4.92 -0.47
N ALA A 241 -26.11 5.01 0.41
CA ALA A 241 -25.37 6.24 0.68
C ALA A 241 -23.83 6.09 0.57
N VAL A 242 -23.39 4.87 0.24
CA VAL A 242 -21.97 4.52 0.04
C VAL A 242 -21.70 4.24 -1.43
#